data_9ed8ea0f7add8cea662c48bccbac2a24
#
_entry.id   9ed8ea0f7add8cea662c48bccbac2a24
#
_cell.length_a   1.000
_cell.length_b   1.000
_cell.length_c   1.000
_cell.angle_alpha   90.00
_cell.angle_beta   90.00
_cell.angle_gamma   90.00
#
_symmetry.space_group_name_H-M   'P 1'
#
loop_
_entity.id
_entity.type
_entity.pdbx_description
1 polymer ?
#
loop_
_entity_poly.entity_id
_entity_poly.type
_entity_poly.pdbx_seq_one_letter_code
_entity_poly.pdbx_strand_id
1 'polypeptide(L)'
;GQQCSYVKPFGEGHINETYAVYMPGADGKDTPLYVLQRININVFKNPDQVMANIFGVTGYLRSMIREEGGDLDREALSYIKTKSGESYFEDADGQPWRCLHYVPDSVCYQMVERPEQFYQSALSFGHFLKQLGDYPAESLYETIPKFHDTVKRFHDFKDALRKDVKNRARLCREEIEFVLAREDDCGVLMKQLEEGILPLRVTHNDTKLNNILFDKNTGEGLCIIDLDTIMPG
;
A
#
# COMPACT_ATOMS: atom_id res chain seq x y z
N GLY A 1 10.57 -29.45 -4.05
CA GLY A 1 10.61 -28.14 -3.40
C GLY A 1 10.87 -28.31 -1.91
N GLN A 2 11.53 -27.38 -1.29
CA GLN A 2 11.76 -27.34 0.15
C GLN A 2 10.42 -27.19 0.88
N GLN A 3 10.20 -27.95 1.95
CA GLN A 3 9.01 -27.84 2.77
C GLN A 3 9.21 -26.71 3.78
N CYS A 4 8.18 -25.85 4.00
CA CYS A 4 8.26 -24.81 5.03
C CYS A 4 8.27 -25.45 6.42
N SER A 5 8.97 -24.83 7.38
CA SER A 5 8.99 -25.27 8.77
C SER A 5 7.66 -24.96 9.46
N TYR A 6 7.22 -23.73 9.39
CA TYR A 6 5.94 -23.27 9.92
C TYR A 6 5.54 -21.91 9.34
N VAL A 7 4.31 -21.50 9.66
CA VAL A 7 3.73 -20.21 9.27
C VAL A 7 3.21 -19.51 10.51
N LYS A 8 3.42 -18.19 10.62
CA LYS A 8 2.92 -17.35 11.72
C LYS A 8 2.14 -16.16 11.19
N PRO A 9 1.06 -15.71 11.87
CA PRO A 9 0.49 -14.39 11.63
C PRO A 9 1.58 -13.31 11.67
N PHE A 10 1.54 -12.35 10.75
CA PHE A 10 2.59 -11.36 10.57
C PHE A 10 2.00 -9.99 10.26
N GLY A 11 2.52 -8.95 10.94
CA GLY A 11 2.03 -7.58 10.80
C GLY A 11 0.75 -7.31 11.57
N GLU A 12 0.34 -6.04 11.57
CA GLU A 12 -0.86 -5.53 12.26
C GLU A 12 -1.86 -4.94 11.26
N GLY A 13 -1.77 -5.31 9.99
CA GLY A 13 -2.71 -4.90 8.95
C GLY A 13 -4.11 -5.45 9.22
N HIS A 14 -5.14 -4.63 8.97
CA HIS A 14 -6.53 -4.99 9.27
C HIS A 14 -7.35 -5.40 8.02
N ILE A 15 -6.79 -5.23 6.83
CA ILE A 15 -7.51 -5.50 5.57
C ILE A 15 -7.20 -6.91 5.09
N ASN A 16 -5.93 -7.22 4.86
CA ASN A 16 -5.48 -8.53 4.39
C ASN A 16 -5.03 -9.40 5.56
N GLU A 17 -5.26 -10.70 5.47
CA GLU A 17 -4.62 -11.65 6.38
C GLU A 17 -3.20 -11.91 5.90
N THR A 18 -2.23 -11.70 6.79
CA THR A 18 -0.81 -11.78 6.44
C THR A 18 -0.08 -12.74 7.35
N TYR A 19 0.79 -13.55 6.76
CA TYR A 19 1.57 -14.58 7.44
C TYR A 19 3.02 -14.55 6.98
N ALA A 20 3.96 -14.69 7.91
CA ALA A 20 5.36 -14.98 7.60
C ALA A 20 5.57 -16.50 7.49
N VAL A 21 6.24 -16.91 6.43
CA VAL A 21 6.57 -18.31 6.14
C VAL A 21 8.04 -18.54 6.48
N TYR A 22 8.28 -19.42 7.44
CA TYR A 22 9.61 -19.76 7.93
C TYR A 22 10.15 -21.02 7.22
N MET A 23 11.38 -20.92 6.75
CA MET A 23 12.07 -21.99 6.05
C MET A 23 13.30 -22.45 6.84
N PRO A 24 13.69 -23.74 6.74
CA PRO A 24 14.90 -24.23 7.37
C PRO A 24 16.13 -23.50 6.82
N GLY A 25 16.89 -22.84 7.69
CA GLY A 25 18.18 -22.23 7.33
C GLY A 25 19.32 -23.23 7.33
N ALA A 26 20.41 -22.89 6.64
CA ALA A 26 21.61 -23.73 6.58
C ALA A 26 22.32 -23.90 7.94
N ASP A 27 22.09 -22.97 8.85
CA ASP A 27 22.61 -22.97 10.23
C ASP A 27 21.71 -23.74 11.22
N GLY A 28 20.67 -24.41 10.72
CA GLY A 28 19.67 -25.12 11.53
C GLY A 28 18.64 -24.27 12.23
N LYS A 29 18.60 -22.94 11.93
CA LYS A 29 17.57 -22.04 12.43
C LYS A 29 16.55 -21.73 11.35
N ASP A 30 15.29 -21.69 11.73
CA ASP A 30 14.22 -21.26 10.84
C ASP A 30 14.24 -19.76 10.68
N THR A 31 14.24 -19.29 9.43
CA THR A 31 14.21 -17.86 9.08
C THR A 31 12.98 -17.54 8.23
N PRO A 32 12.38 -16.34 8.40
CA PRO A 32 11.29 -15.91 7.52
C PRO A 32 11.87 -15.66 6.12
N LEU A 33 11.32 -16.33 5.12
CA LEU A 33 11.76 -16.18 3.73
C LEU A 33 10.67 -15.61 2.82
N TYR A 34 9.41 -15.85 3.17
CA TYR A 34 8.29 -15.39 2.39
C TYR A 34 7.22 -14.77 3.29
N VAL A 35 6.41 -13.90 2.67
CA VAL A 35 5.16 -13.40 3.22
C VAL A 35 4.02 -13.91 2.36
N LEU A 36 3.03 -14.53 2.98
CA LEU A 36 1.81 -15.01 2.35
C LEU A 36 0.65 -14.13 2.78
N GLN A 37 -0.12 -13.64 1.81
CA GLN A 37 -1.25 -12.74 2.09
C GLN A 37 -2.51 -13.21 1.39
N ARG A 38 -3.63 -13.25 2.13
CA ARG A 38 -4.97 -13.39 1.56
C ARG A 38 -5.52 -12.01 1.23
N ILE A 39 -5.82 -11.78 -0.05
CA ILE A 39 -6.38 -10.51 -0.52
C ILE A 39 -7.85 -10.44 -0.10
N ASN A 40 -8.23 -9.35 0.55
CA ASN A 40 -9.61 -9.15 0.99
C ASN A 40 -10.50 -8.69 -0.17
N ILE A 41 -11.24 -9.63 -0.76
CA ILE A 41 -12.17 -9.39 -1.88
C ILE A 41 -13.40 -8.55 -1.50
N ASN A 42 -13.65 -8.31 -0.21
CA ASN A 42 -14.68 -7.37 0.21
C ASN A 42 -14.28 -5.92 -0.04
N VAL A 43 -12.98 -5.63 0.01
CA VAL A 43 -12.39 -4.32 -0.29
C VAL A 43 -11.94 -4.26 -1.74
N PHE A 44 -11.11 -5.21 -2.16
CA PHE A 44 -10.52 -5.29 -3.49
C PHE A 44 -11.34 -6.25 -4.37
N LYS A 45 -12.36 -5.71 -5.03
CA LYS A 45 -13.34 -6.51 -5.79
C LYS A 45 -12.77 -7.25 -6.99
N ASN A 46 -11.63 -6.80 -7.52
CA ASN A 46 -10.97 -7.40 -8.67
C ASN A 46 -9.49 -7.65 -8.36
N PRO A 47 -9.13 -8.84 -7.81
CA PRO A 47 -7.75 -9.19 -7.50
C PRO A 47 -6.81 -9.14 -8.72
N ASP A 48 -7.30 -9.45 -9.93
CA ASP A 48 -6.49 -9.38 -11.15
C ASP A 48 -5.99 -7.96 -11.41
N GLN A 49 -6.85 -6.96 -11.25
CA GLN A 49 -6.49 -5.56 -11.44
C GLN A 49 -5.50 -5.09 -10.36
N VAL A 50 -5.73 -5.47 -9.10
CA VAL A 50 -4.81 -5.17 -7.99
C VAL A 50 -3.42 -5.74 -8.28
N MET A 51 -3.36 -7.01 -8.65
CA MET A 51 -2.09 -7.68 -8.92
C MET A 51 -1.42 -7.18 -10.21
N ALA A 52 -2.20 -6.78 -11.23
CA ALA A 52 -1.66 -6.15 -12.43
C ALA A 52 -0.95 -4.82 -12.10
N ASN A 53 -1.58 -3.95 -11.30
CA ASN A 53 -0.98 -2.70 -10.82
C ASN A 53 0.31 -2.99 -10.03
N ILE A 54 0.25 -3.92 -9.07
CA ILE A 54 1.39 -4.27 -8.22
C ILE A 54 2.56 -4.81 -9.04
N PHE A 55 2.33 -5.76 -9.96
CA PHE A 55 3.41 -6.31 -10.78
C PHE A 55 3.99 -5.27 -11.74
N GLY A 56 3.14 -4.41 -12.32
CA GLY A 56 3.59 -3.31 -13.17
C GLY A 56 4.50 -2.34 -12.43
N VAL A 57 4.02 -1.83 -11.31
CA VAL A 57 4.77 -0.85 -10.49
C VAL A 57 6.03 -1.45 -9.87
N THR A 58 5.94 -2.64 -9.27
CA THR A 58 7.14 -3.26 -8.67
C THR A 58 8.18 -3.66 -9.72
N GLY A 59 7.75 -4.10 -10.90
CA GLY A 59 8.64 -4.37 -12.02
C GLY A 59 9.41 -3.12 -12.47
N TYR A 60 8.72 -2.00 -12.59
CA TYR A 60 9.32 -0.71 -12.94
C TYR A 60 10.27 -0.20 -11.85
N LEU A 61 9.84 -0.19 -10.58
CA LEU A 61 10.69 0.20 -9.45
C LEU A 61 11.99 -0.62 -9.40
N ARG A 62 11.90 -1.92 -9.59
CA ARG A 62 13.07 -2.80 -9.63
C ARG A 62 14.03 -2.48 -10.78
N SER A 63 13.52 -1.98 -11.92
CA SER A 63 14.42 -1.49 -12.99
C SER A 63 15.13 -0.21 -12.60
N MET A 64 14.43 0.75 -11.98
CA MET A 64 15.01 2.00 -11.49
C MET A 64 16.06 1.75 -10.40
N ILE A 65 15.75 0.93 -9.40
CA ILE A 65 16.68 0.55 -8.34
C ILE A 65 17.93 -0.12 -8.90
N ARG A 66 17.80 -1.00 -9.91
CA ARG A 66 18.95 -1.63 -10.57
C ARG A 66 19.82 -0.60 -11.27
N GLU A 67 19.24 0.39 -11.95
CA GLU A 67 19.96 1.46 -12.63
C GLU A 67 20.71 2.37 -11.62
N GLU A 68 20.12 2.59 -10.45
CA GLU A 68 20.70 3.35 -9.34
C GLU A 68 21.76 2.54 -8.56
N GLY A 69 21.89 1.23 -8.82
CA GLY A 69 22.83 0.33 -8.12
C GLY A 69 22.37 -0.08 -6.73
N GLY A 70 21.07 0.01 -6.43
CA GLY A 70 20.46 -0.35 -5.15
C GLY A 70 20.25 -1.84 -4.96
N ASP A 71 19.74 -2.21 -3.79
CA ASP A 71 19.50 -3.60 -3.37
C ASP A 71 18.09 -4.07 -3.74
N LEU A 72 17.99 -4.82 -4.82
CA LEU A 72 16.72 -5.35 -5.34
C LEU A 72 15.98 -6.26 -4.37
N ASP A 73 16.65 -6.88 -3.43
CA ASP A 73 16.03 -7.83 -2.49
C ASP A 73 15.45 -7.10 -1.26
N ARG A 74 15.83 -5.83 -1.07
CA ARG A 74 15.44 -5.07 0.11
C ARG A 74 14.68 -3.77 -0.19
N GLU A 75 14.94 -3.11 -1.32
CA GLU A 75 14.40 -1.77 -1.60
C GLU A 75 13.07 -1.78 -2.37
N ALA A 76 12.69 -2.92 -2.95
CA ALA A 76 11.38 -3.09 -3.58
C ALA A 76 10.77 -4.45 -3.28
N LEU A 77 9.44 -4.50 -3.13
CA LEU A 77 8.71 -5.76 -2.97
C LEU A 77 8.91 -6.66 -4.18
N SER A 78 9.10 -7.95 -3.93
CA SER A 78 9.27 -8.98 -4.95
C SER A 78 8.18 -10.04 -4.81
N TYR A 79 7.17 -9.97 -5.67
CA TYR A 79 6.06 -10.93 -5.69
C TYR A 79 6.40 -12.17 -6.50
N ILE A 80 5.91 -13.32 -6.04
CA ILE A 80 6.20 -14.63 -6.59
C ILE A 80 4.97 -15.12 -7.36
N LYS A 81 5.16 -15.45 -8.63
CA LYS A 81 4.13 -16.10 -9.44
C LYS A 81 3.93 -17.55 -9.04
N THR A 82 2.72 -18.06 -9.25
CA THR A 82 2.42 -19.48 -9.09
C THR A 82 3.23 -20.32 -10.10
N LYS A 83 3.25 -21.63 -9.93
CA LYS A 83 3.90 -22.56 -10.89
C LYS A 83 3.27 -22.52 -12.27
N SER A 84 2.01 -22.12 -12.37
CA SER A 84 1.29 -21.89 -13.64
C SER A 84 1.55 -20.51 -14.25
N GLY A 85 2.27 -19.62 -13.54
CA GLY A 85 2.59 -18.28 -14.01
C GLY A 85 1.61 -17.20 -13.58
N GLU A 86 0.56 -17.56 -12.80
CA GLU A 86 -0.45 -16.64 -12.30
C GLU A 86 0.11 -15.73 -11.21
N SER A 87 -0.50 -14.56 -11.03
CA SER A 87 -0.07 -13.55 -10.05
C SER A 87 -0.51 -13.85 -8.62
N TYR A 88 -1.49 -14.70 -8.43
CA TYR A 88 -2.01 -15.20 -7.16
C TYR A 88 -2.57 -16.61 -7.33
N PHE A 89 -2.88 -17.26 -6.22
CA PHE A 89 -3.50 -18.59 -6.15
C PHE A 89 -4.87 -18.47 -5.50
N GLU A 90 -5.88 -19.13 -6.05
CA GLU A 90 -7.19 -19.30 -5.41
C GLU A 90 -7.23 -20.61 -4.64
N ASP A 91 -7.61 -20.53 -3.37
CA ASP A 91 -7.85 -21.72 -2.55
C ASP A 91 -9.20 -22.40 -2.86
N ALA A 92 -9.51 -23.48 -2.15
CA ALA A 92 -10.73 -24.25 -2.37
C ALA A 92 -12.03 -23.45 -2.08
N ASP A 93 -11.91 -22.38 -1.30
CA ASP A 93 -13.02 -21.48 -0.95
C ASP A 93 -13.07 -20.25 -1.89
N GLY A 94 -12.25 -20.24 -2.95
CA GLY A 94 -12.17 -19.15 -3.90
C GLY A 94 -11.51 -17.88 -3.35
N GLN A 95 -10.68 -18.02 -2.29
CA GLN A 95 -9.97 -16.88 -1.72
C GLN A 95 -8.62 -16.68 -2.42
N PRO A 96 -8.30 -15.45 -2.88
CA PRO A 96 -7.05 -15.18 -3.55
C PRO A 96 -5.90 -15.00 -2.56
N TRP A 97 -4.81 -15.74 -2.79
CA TRP A 97 -3.58 -15.71 -2.00
C TRP A 97 -2.40 -15.30 -2.87
N ARG A 98 -1.62 -14.35 -2.40
CA ARG A 98 -0.37 -13.94 -3.03
C ARG A 98 0.82 -14.21 -2.11
N CYS A 99 1.97 -14.41 -2.74
CA CYS A 99 3.23 -14.65 -2.03
C CYS A 99 4.28 -13.64 -2.47
N LEU A 100 5.09 -13.15 -1.54
CA LEU A 100 6.22 -12.26 -1.83
C LEU A 100 7.41 -12.65 -0.96
N HIS A 101 8.59 -12.22 -1.38
CA HIS A 101 9.80 -12.41 -0.57
C HIS A 101 9.74 -11.56 0.69
N TYR A 102 10.20 -12.12 1.79
CA TYR A 102 10.40 -11.38 3.03
C TYR A 102 11.59 -10.43 2.87
N VAL A 103 11.47 -9.19 3.30
CA VAL A 103 12.56 -8.21 3.27
C VAL A 103 13.40 -8.38 4.54
N PRO A 104 14.63 -8.90 4.46
CA PRO A 104 15.44 -9.16 5.64
C PRO A 104 15.94 -7.87 6.29
N ASP A 105 16.32 -7.95 7.57
CA ASP A 105 16.89 -6.85 8.35
C ASP A 105 16.09 -5.55 8.27
N SER A 106 14.77 -5.70 8.20
CA SER A 106 13.83 -4.59 8.18
C SER A 106 12.96 -4.54 9.42
N VAL A 107 12.46 -3.35 9.76
CA VAL A 107 11.50 -3.11 10.85
C VAL A 107 10.42 -2.15 10.36
N CYS A 108 9.20 -2.38 10.83
CA CYS A 108 8.06 -1.50 10.58
C CYS A 108 7.65 -0.84 11.90
N TYR A 109 7.42 0.48 11.90
CA TYR A 109 6.98 1.23 13.06
C TYR A 109 5.49 1.56 12.96
N GLN A 110 4.74 1.32 14.04
CA GLN A 110 3.31 1.65 14.09
C GLN A 110 3.06 3.11 14.49
N MET A 111 3.97 3.70 15.24
CA MET A 111 3.92 5.09 15.68
C MET A 111 5.29 5.73 15.53
N VAL A 112 5.30 7.05 15.37
CA VAL A 112 6.54 7.84 15.41
C VAL A 112 7.02 7.93 16.86
N GLU A 113 8.18 7.36 17.12
CA GLU A 113 8.84 7.43 18.44
C GLU A 113 9.91 8.53 18.46
N ARG A 114 10.47 8.87 17.29
CA ARG A 114 11.53 9.86 17.13
C ARG A 114 11.31 10.68 15.85
N PRO A 115 11.63 11.99 15.85
CA PRO A 115 11.47 12.86 14.69
C PRO A 115 12.13 12.34 13.41
N GLU A 116 13.27 11.64 13.55
CA GLU A 116 14.02 11.08 12.42
C GLU A 116 13.21 10.05 11.64
N GLN A 117 12.34 9.26 12.30
CA GLN A 117 11.46 8.30 11.64
C GLN A 117 10.43 8.99 10.75
N PHE A 118 9.92 10.13 11.20
CA PHE A 118 9.01 10.95 10.41
C PHE A 118 9.71 11.57 9.20
N TYR A 119 10.92 12.09 9.41
CA TYR A 119 11.74 12.61 8.33
C TYR A 119 12.06 11.53 7.27
N GLN A 120 12.50 10.36 7.70
CA GLN A 120 12.77 9.23 6.82
C GLN A 120 11.51 8.75 6.08
N SER A 121 10.35 8.80 6.74
CA SER A 121 9.07 8.50 6.10
C SER A 121 8.79 9.45 4.92
N ALA A 122 8.98 10.74 5.12
CA ALA A 122 8.78 11.74 4.07
C ALA A 122 9.78 11.54 2.90
N LEU A 123 11.05 11.25 3.21
CA LEU A 123 12.07 10.95 2.20
C LEU A 123 11.70 9.71 1.38
N SER A 124 11.28 8.63 2.04
CA SER A 124 10.94 7.37 1.38
C SER A 124 9.77 7.53 0.40
N PHE A 125 8.68 8.18 0.82
CA PHE A 125 7.57 8.44 -0.09
C PHE A 125 7.93 9.45 -1.18
N GLY A 126 8.74 10.48 -0.87
CA GLY A 126 9.24 11.42 -1.87
C GLY A 126 10.10 10.74 -2.94
N HIS A 127 10.98 9.83 -2.52
CA HIS A 127 11.82 9.03 -3.43
C HIS A 127 10.96 8.09 -4.30
N PHE A 128 10.02 7.38 -3.68
CA PHE A 128 9.06 6.51 -4.36
C PHE A 128 8.28 7.25 -5.45
N LEU A 129 7.74 8.43 -5.14
CA LEU A 129 7.03 9.27 -6.10
C LEU A 129 7.95 9.76 -7.23
N LYS A 130 9.21 10.09 -6.92
CA LYS A 130 10.20 10.47 -7.92
C LYS A 130 10.52 9.32 -8.86
N GLN A 131 10.78 8.12 -8.34
CA GLN A 131 11.06 6.93 -9.14
C GLN A 131 9.90 6.58 -10.09
N LEU A 132 8.65 6.77 -9.65
CA LEU A 132 7.45 6.53 -10.47
C LEU A 132 7.02 7.73 -11.32
N GLY A 133 7.83 8.80 -11.37
CA GLY A 133 7.48 10.04 -12.07
C GLY A 133 7.18 9.86 -13.55
N ASP A 134 7.88 8.95 -14.21
CA ASP A 134 7.74 8.64 -15.64
C ASP A 134 6.95 7.35 -15.90
N TYR A 135 6.40 6.71 -14.86
CA TYR A 135 5.53 5.57 -15.05
C TYR A 135 4.20 6.00 -15.68
N PRO A 136 3.69 5.28 -16.73
CA PRO A 136 2.43 5.64 -17.39
C PRO A 136 1.25 5.36 -16.46
N ALA A 137 0.86 6.36 -15.65
CA ALA A 137 -0.17 6.21 -14.62
C ALA A 137 -1.52 5.77 -15.19
N GLU A 138 -1.85 6.16 -16.44
CA GLU A 138 -3.05 5.76 -17.17
C GLU A 138 -3.12 4.26 -17.46
N SER A 139 -2.01 3.53 -17.34
CA SER A 139 -1.97 2.07 -17.48
C SER A 139 -2.49 1.32 -16.24
N LEU A 140 -2.61 2.02 -15.11
CA LEU A 140 -3.08 1.43 -13.87
C LEU A 140 -4.62 1.39 -13.80
N TYR A 141 -5.14 0.37 -13.15
CA TYR A 141 -6.56 0.26 -12.82
C TYR A 141 -6.90 1.05 -11.57
N GLU A 142 -8.05 1.71 -11.56
CA GLU A 142 -8.63 2.28 -10.34
C GLU A 142 -9.29 1.16 -9.52
N THR A 143 -8.51 0.50 -8.65
CA THR A 143 -8.93 -0.70 -7.91
C THR A 143 -9.98 -0.43 -6.85
N ILE A 144 -10.05 0.81 -6.34
CA ILE A 144 -11.11 1.33 -5.46
C ILE A 144 -11.66 2.62 -6.11
N PRO A 145 -12.78 2.55 -6.84
CA PRO A 145 -13.30 3.71 -7.54
C PRO A 145 -13.57 4.92 -6.63
N LYS A 146 -13.08 6.09 -7.04
CA LYS A 146 -13.25 7.36 -6.32
C LYS A 146 -12.69 7.33 -4.90
N PHE A 147 -11.60 6.60 -4.67
CA PHE A 147 -11.04 6.38 -3.34
C PHE A 147 -10.67 7.70 -2.63
N HIS A 148 -10.05 8.64 -3.34
CA HIS A 148 -9.69 9.96 -2.83
C HIS A 148 -10.43 11.13 -3.51
N ASP A 149 -11.55 10.87 -4.18
CA ASP A 149 -12.44 11.93 -4.68
C ASP A 149 -13.03 12.71 -3.49
N THR A 150 -12.40 13.85 -3.17
CA THR A 150 -12.78 14.69 -2.02
C THR A 150 -14.15 15.32 -2.17
N VAL A 151 -14.60 15.59 -3.39
CA VAL A 151 -15.95 16.07 -3.67
C VAL A 151 -16.98 15.02 -3.30
N LYS A 152 -16.77 13.79 -3.78
CA LYS A 152 -17.65 12.66 -3.41
C LYS A 152 -17.65 12.41 -1.91
N ARG A 153 -16.47 12.41 -1.27
CA ARG A 153 -16.37 12.22 0.19
C ARG A 153 -17.09 13.29 0.98
N PHE A 154 -17.06 14.54 0.51
CA PHE A 154 -17.80 15.62 1.13
C PHE A 154 -19.32 15.42 1.00
N HIS A 155 -19.82 14.97 -0.15
CA HIS A 155 -21.22 14.59 -0.31
C HIS A 155 -21.60 13.43 0.62
N ASP A 156 -20.79 12.38 0.69
CA ASP A 156 -21.01 11.25 1.61
C ASP A 156 -21.05 11.70 3.08
N PHE A 157 -20.17 12.64 3.45
CA PHE A 157 -20.16 13.26 4.79
C PHE A 157 -21.48 14.01 5.07
N LYS A 158 -21.96 14.87 4.15
CA LYS A 158 -23.25 15.55 4.33
C LYS A 158 -24.41 14.57 4.46
N ASP A 159 -24.37 13.47 3.73
CA ASP A 159 -25.37 12.42 3.80
C ASP A 159 -25.33 11.68 5.15
N ALA A 160 -24.15 11.34 5.63
CA ALA A 160 -23.95 10.73 6.93
C ALA A 160 -24.41 11.64 8.07
N LEU A 161 -24.10 12.93 7.98
CA LEU A 161 -24.51 13.95 8.95
C LEU A 161 -26.04 14.09 8.99
N ARG A 162 -26.69 14.13 7.82
CA ARG A 162 -28.14 14.22 7.70
C ARG A 162 -28.86 13.01 8.31
N LYS A 163 -28.29 11.82 8.16
CA LYS A 163 -28.83 10.56 8.71
C LYS A 163 -28.60 10.42 10.22
N ASP A 164 -27.44 10.87 10.69
CA ASP A 164 -26.96 10.76 12.07
C ASP A 164 -27.43 9.50 12.83
N VAL A 165 -27.26 8.33 12.23
CA VAL A 165 -27.86 7.04 12.65
C VAL A 165 -27.57 6.70 14.11
N LYS A 166 -26.45 7.17 14.66
CA LYS A 166 -26.00 6.92 16.03
C LYS A 166 -26.11 8.15 16.93
N ASN A 167 -26.74 9.24 16.45
CA ASN A 167 -26.88 10.50 17.17
C ASN A 167 -25.55 11.03 17.76
N ARG A 168 -24.46 10.95 16.95
CA ARG A 168 -23.12 11.36 17.34
C ARG A 168 -22.76 12.77 16.88
N ALA A 169 -23.46 13.34 15.91
CA ALA A 169 -23.15 14.67 15.35
C ALA A 169 -23.09 15.75 16.43
N ARG A 170 -23.93 15.67 17.45
CA ARG A 170 -23.92 16.60 18.59
C ARG A 170 -22.62 16.60 19.41
N LEU A 171 -21.80 15.53 19.33
CA LEU A 171 -20.55 15.39 20.09
C LEU A 171 -19.34 15.98 19.36
N CYS A 172 -19.46 16.27 18.06
CA CYS A 172 -18.38 16.79 17.21
C CYS A 172 -18.87 17.96 16.34
N ARG A 173 -19.61 18.89 16.96
CA ARG A 173 -20.22 20.02 16.26
C ARG A 173 -19.19 20.96 15.65
N GLU A 174 -18.13 21.26 16.40
CA GLU A 174 -17.07 22.19 15.95
C GLU A 174 -16.33 21.61 14.74
N GLU A 175 -16.03 20.32 14.73
CA GLU A 175 -15.39 19.63 13.62
C GLU A 175 -16.31 19.58 12.40
N ILE A 176 -17.61 19.38 12.60
CA ILE A 176 -18.62 19.42 11.53
C ILE A 176 -18.65 20.81 10.90
N GLU A 177 -18.75 21.87 11.69
CA GLU A 177 -18.77 23.26 11.21
C GLU A 177 -17.47 23.60 10.48
N PHE A 178 -16.32 23.13 10.99
CA PHE A 178 -15.03 23.28 10.34
C PHE A 178 -15.00 22.65 8.94
N VAL A 179 -15.50 21.41 8.80
CA VAL A 179 -15.54 20.70 7.52
C VAL A 179 -16.53 21.37 6.56
N LEU A 180 -17.74 21.72 7.02
CA LEU A 180 -18.76 22.36 6.18
C LEU A 180 -18.28 23.71 5.61
N ALA A 181 -17.52 24.49 6.37
CA ALA A 181 -16.96 25.77 5.94
C ALA A 181 -15.89 25.62 4.83
N ARG A 182 -15.46 24.39 4.47
CA ARG A 182 -14.42 24.10 3.47
C ARG A 182 -14.94 23.32 2.26
N GLU A 183 -16.22 23.40 1.98
CA GLU A 183 -16.83 22.73 0.82
C GLU A 183 -16.12 23.08 -0.47
N ASP A 184 -15.83 24.38 -0.70
CA ASP A 184 -15.18 24.87 -1.90
C ASP A 184 -13.74 24.35 -2.06
N ASP A 185 -13.04 24.09 -0.95
CA ASP A 185 -11.68 23.57 -0.97
C ASP A 185 -11.63 22.11 -1.48
N CYS A 186 -12.71 21.36 -1.29
CA CYS A 186 -12.77 19.93 -1.66
C CYS A 186 -12.63 19.69 -3.17
N GLY A 187 -13.04 20.67 -4.00
CA GLY A 187 -13.01 20.55 -5.45
C GLY A 187 -11.71 20.97 -6.11
N VAL A 188 -10.79 21.62 -5.39
CA VAL A 188 -9.63 22.30 -5.99
C VAL A 188 -8.73 21.35 -6.77
N LEU A 189 -8.29 20.24 -6.16
CA LEU A 189 -7.37 19.29 -6.81
C LEU A 189 -8.07 18.53 -7.95
N MET A 190 -9.32 18.09 -7.74
CA MET A 190 -10.08 17.38 -8.77
C MET A 190 -10.25 18.25 -10.01
N LYS A 191 -10.60 19.53 -9.83
CA LYS A 191 -10.72 20.49 -10.92
C LYS A 191 -9.41 20.71 -11.67
N GLN A 192 -8.30 20.85 -10.95
CA GLN A 192 -6.98 21.02 -11.57
C GLN A 192 -6.55 19.78 -12.37
N LEU A 193 -6.92 18.58 -11.91
CA LEU A 193 -6.67 17.34 -12.65
C LEU A 193 -7.54 17.30 -13.94
N GLU A 194 -8.83 17.65 -13.84
CA GLU A 194 -9.74 17.71 -15.00
C GLU A 194 -9.31 18.74 -16.04
N GLU A 195 -8.78 19.88 -15.59
CA GLU A 195 -8.26 20.96 -16.45
C GLU A 195 -6.86 20.66 -17.00
N GLY A 196 -6.23 19.54 -16.61
CA GLY A 196 -4.88 19.16 -17.04
C GLY A 196 -3.76 20.02 -16.44
N ILE A 197 -4.05 20.79 -15.39
CA ILE A 197 -3.05 21.58 -14.65
C ILE A 197 -2.18 20.66 -13.79
N LEU A 198 -2.81 19.70 -13.11
CA LEU A 198 -2.10 18.62 -12.42
C LEU A 198 -1.96 17.44 -13.38
N PRO A 199 -0.75 16.92 -13.55
CA PRO A 199 -0.56 15.69 -14.32
C PRO A 199 -1.08 14.48 -13.51
N LEU A 200 -1.69 13.53 -14.20
CA LEU A 200 -2.01 12.23 -13.61
C LEU A 200 -0.71 11.54 -13.21
N ARG A 201 -0.65 11.00 -12.02
CA ARG A 201 0.53 10.34 -11.45
C ARG A 201 0.16 8.97 -10.87
N VAL A 202 1.18 8.17 -10.62
CA VAL A 202 1.03 6.99 -9.77
C VAL A 202 0.98 7.46 -8.31
N THR A 203 -0.09 7.13 -7.61
CA THR A 203 -0.25 7.47 -6.20
C THR A 203 -0.37 6.21 -5.35
N HIS A 204 0.30 6.20 -4.20
CA HIS A 204 0.22 5.07 -3.26
C HIS A 204 -1.14 5.02 -2.56
N ASN A 205 -1.74 6.17 -2.30
CA ASN A 205 -3.05 6.38 -1.67
C ASN A 205 -3.21 5.92 -0.21
N ASP A 206 -2.15 5.37 0.41
CA ASP A 206 -2.12 5.02 1.84
C ASP A 206 -0.74 5.32 2.43
N THR A 207 -0.30 6.59 2.32
CA THR A 207 1.02 7.06 2.77
C THR A 207 1.06 7.23 4.27
N LYS A 208 1.40 6.18 4.98
CA LYS A 208 1.52 6.17 6.46
C LYS A 208 2.83 5.50 6.89
N LEU A 209 3.28 5.78 8.10
CA LEU A 209 4.55 5.28 8.66
C LEU A 209 4.67 3.75 8.57
N ASN A 210 3.61 3.04 8.90
CA ASN A 210 3.60 1.57 8.89
C ASN A 210 3.46 0.95 7.50
N ASN A 211 3.50 1.75 6.43
CA ASN A 211 3.66 1.29 5.05
C ASN A 211 5.10 1.51 4.54
N ILE A 212 6.05 1.65 5.46
CA ILE A 212 7.48 1.71 5.17
C ILE A 212 8.20 0.66 6.01
N LEU A 213 9.06 -0.10 5.37
CA LEU A 213 10.09 -0.87 6.05
C LEU A 213 11.33 0.01 6.20
N PHE A 214 11.89 0.03 7.40
CA PHE A 214 13.12 0.72 7.74
C PHE A 214 14.25 -0.29 7.90
N ASP A 215 15.45 0.08 7.52
CA ASP A 215 16.64 -0.71 7.80
C ASP A 215 16.91 -0.74 9.31
N LYS A 216 17.06 -1.95 9.86
CA LYS A 216 17.29 -2.14 11.31
C LYS A 216 18.59 -1.54 11.82
N ASN A 217 19.61 -1.44 10.94
CA ASN A 217 20.94 -1.04 11.31
C ASN A 217 21.12 0.47 11.20
N THR A 218 20.60 1.08 10.13
CA THR A 218 20.75 2.52 9.86
C THR A 218 19.57 3.36 10.33
N GLY A 219 18.38 2.77 10.41
CA GLY A 219 17.11 3.47 10.70
C GLY A 219 16.60 4.29 9.51
N GLU A 220 17.19 4.15 8.34
CA GLU A 220 16.75 4.80 7.11
C GLU A 220 15.54 4.05 6.52
N GLY A 221 14.70 4.78 5.78
CA GLY A 221 13.61 4.17 5.03
C GLY A 221 14.15 3.29 3.90
N LEU A 222 13.64 2.07 3.80
CA LEU A 222 14.19 1.03 2.94
C LEU A 222 13.23 0.65 1.79
N CYS A 223 12.00 0.30 2.10
CA CYS A 223 11.04 -0.22 1.13
C CYS A 223 9.63 0.25 1.43
N ILE A 224 8.95 0.74 0.41
CA ILE A 224 7.50 1.04 0.51
C ILE A 224 6.71 -0.25 0.33
N ILE A 225 5.76 -0.49 1.22
CA ILE A 225 4.92 -1.70 1.25
C ILE A 225 3.43 -1.36 1.16
N ASP A 226 2.59 -2.39 1.10
CA ASP A 226 1.12 -2.26 1.03
C ASP A 226 0.64 -1.49 -0.22
N LEU A 227 1.02 -2.04 -1.40
CA LEU A 227 0.73 -1.43 -2.70
C LEU A 227 -0.69 -1.70 -3.23
N ASP A 228 -1.61 -2.18 -2.39
CA ASP A 228 -2.96 -2.56 -2.81
C ASP A 228 -3.80 -1.37 -3.29
N THR A 229 -3.50 -0.20 -2.78
CA THR A 229 -4.15 1.06 -3.13
C THR A 229 -3.37 1.86 -4.19
N ILE A 230 -2.37 1.24 -4.84
CA ILE A 230 -1.63 1.95 -5.88
C ILE A 230 -2.49 2.10 -7.14
N MET A 231 -2.76 3.34 -7.50
CA MET A 231 -3.71 3.72 -8.54
C MET A 231 -3.27 5.02 -9.22
N PRO A 232 -3.88 5.38 -10.38
CA PRO A 232 -3.72 6.73 -10.92
C PRO A 232 -4.42 7.75 -10.02
N GLY A 233 -3.79 8.94 -9.84
CA GLY A 233 -4.35 10.02 -9.03
C GLY A 233 -3.60 11.34 -9.14
#